data_3ec27c65ddd654daa874ee494bddc691
#
_entry.id   3ec27c65ddd654daa874ee494bddc691
#
_cell.length_a   1.000
_cell.length_b   1.000
_cell.length_c   1.000
_cell.angle_alpha   90.00
_cell.angle_beta   90.00
_cell.angle_gamma   90.00
#
_symmetry.space_group_name_H-M   'P 1'
#
loop_
_entity.id
_entity.type
_entity.pdbx_description
1 polymer ?
#
loop_
_entity_poly.entity_id
_entity_poly.type
_entity_poly.pdbx_seq_one_letter_code
_entity_poly.pdbx_strand_id
1 'polypeptide(L)'
;MAAAWCHTLKHEGGAALLAIFKGLDREKMTPSACEEHDKVLTYFGNHHKKMDYPTYLRKGWQIGSGGVESACKTVVNQRLNMGGMRWGVMGGDAVAHLRALHRSDDDQWDAFWCYVMSA
;
A
#
# COMPACT_ATOMS: atom_id res chain seq x y z
N MET A 1 -8.45 5.09 -21.56
CA MET A 1 -7.22 4.27 -21.63
C MET A 1 -6.67 3.92 -20.24
N ALA A 2 -6.37 4.86 -19.35
CA ALA A 2 -5.81 4.53 -18.01
C ALA A 2 -6.68 3.57 -17.19
N ALA A 3 -8.00 3.72 -17.18
CA ALA A 3 -8.89 2.82 -16.45
C ALA A 3 -8.84 1.36 -16.95
N ALA A 4 -8.68 1.16 -18.27
CA ALA A 4 -8.52 -0.18 -18.83
C ALA A 4 -7.20 -0.83 -18.39
N TRP A 5 -6.10 -0.08 -18.34
CA TRP A 5 -4.81 -0.57 -17.87
C TRP A 5 -4.82 -0.89 -16.36
N CYS A 6 -5.50 -0.07 -15.56
CA CYS A 6 -5.71 -0.38 -14.14
C CYS A 6 -6.53 -1.65 -13.95
N HIS A 7 -7.55 -1.86 -14.79
CA HIS A 7 -8.34 -3.09 -14.76
C HIS A 7 -7.49 -4.32 -15.11
N THR A 8 -6.73 -4.26 -16.20
CA THR A 8 -5.81 -5.34 -16.59
C THR A 8 -4.78 -5.62 -15.48
N LEU A 9 -4.17 -4.58 -14.92
CA LEU A 9 -3.21 -4.74 -13.84
C LEU A 9 -3.82 -5.46 -12.63
N LYS A 10 -5.04 -5.09 -12.26
CA LYS A 10 -5.74 -5.66 -11.10
C LYS A 10 -6.18 -7.10 -11.33
N HIS A 11 -6.64 -7.45 -12.52
CA HIS A 11 -7.28 -8.75 -12.80
C HIS A 11 -6.38 -9.75 -13.53
N GLU A 12 -5.36 -9.27 -14.24
CA GLU A 12 -4.45 -10.09 -15.04
C GLU A 12 -2.98 -9.98 -14.58
N GLY A 13 -2.67 -8.97 -13.77
CA GLY A 13 -1.35 -8.77 -13.16
C GLY A 13 -0.38 -7.95 -14.01
N GLY A 14 0.80 -7.70 -13.42
CA GLY A 14 1.83 -6.84 -14.03
C GLY A 14 2.45 -7.40 -15.31
N ALA A 15 2.51 -8.72 -15.46
CA ALA A 15 3.06 -9.35 -16.66
C ALA A 15 2.17 -9.13 -17.89
N ALA A 16 0.85 -9.23 -17.72
CA ALA A 16 -0.12 -8.97 -18.79
C ALA A 16 -0.06 -7.50 -19.25
N LEU A 17 0.00 -6.57 -18.30
CA LEU A 17 0.12 -5.15 -18.62
C LEU A 17 1.46 -4.83 -19.31
N LEU A 18 2.55 -5.45 -18.89
CA LEU A 18 3.86 -5.31 -19.56
C LEU A 18 3.82 -5.81 -21.01
N ALA A 19 3.10 -6.91 -21.28
CA ALA A 19 2.92 -7.42 -22.64
C ALA A 19 2.17 -6.42 -23.52
N ILE A 20 1.11 -5.79 -22.99
CA ILE A 20 0.37 -4.73 -23.69
C ILE A 20 1.29 -3.55 -24.01
N PHE A 21 2.09 -3.07 -23.07
CA PHE A 21 3.00 -1.96 -23.31
C PHE A 21 4.07 -2.30 -24.36
N LYS A 22 4.61 -3.53 -24.35
CA LYS A 22 5.56 -3.98 -25.38
C LYS A 22 4.96 -4.04 -26.78
N GLY A 23 3.65 -4.25 -26.89
CA GLY A 23 2.91 -4.30 -28.16
C GLY A 23 2.49 -2.92 -28.67
N LEU A 24 2.75 -1.83 -27.97
CA LEU A 24 2.42 -0.49 -28.45
C LEU A 24 3.34 -0.07 -29.59
N ASP A 25 2.75 0.50 -30.64
CA ASP A 25 3.44 0.96 -31.82
C ASP A 25 4.19 2.27 -31.55
N ARG A 26 5.52 2.17 -31.48
CA ARG A 26 6.41 3.32 -31.21
C ARG A 26 6.41 4.36 -32.34
N GLU A 27 6.14 3.94 -33.58
CA GLU A 27 6.17 4.85 -34.73
C GLU A 27 5.05 5.90 -34.67
N LYS A 28 4.00 5.60 -33.92
CA LYS A 28 2.87 6.52 -33.71
C LYS A 28 3.00 7.40 -32.48
N MET A 29 4.12 7.31 -31.76
CA MET A 29 4.35 8.06 -30.54
C MET A 29 5.18 9.32 -30.80
N THR A 30 4.89 10.37 -30.04
CA THR A 30 5.75 11.56 -29.98
C THR A 30 7.05 11.24 -29.27
N PRO A 31 8.16 12.00 -29.50
CA PRO A 31 9.43 11.76 -28.81
C PRO A 31 9.28 11.71 -27.27
N SER A 32 8.51 12.64 -26.70
CA SER A 32 8.25 12.66 -25.26
C SER A 32 7.47 11.42 -24.80
N ALA A 33 6.50 10.94 -25.58
CA ALA A 33 5.76 9.72 -25.26
C ALA A 33 6.67 8.47 -25.34
N CYS A 34 7.64 8.44 -26.23
CA CYS A 34 8.63 7.37 -26.30
C CYS A 34 9.49 7.31 -25.04
N GLU A 35 9.95 8.45 -24.52
CA GLU A 35 10.73 8.51 -23.28
C GLU A 35 9.92 7.97 -22.08
N GLU A 36 8.67 8.39 -21.94
CA GLU A 36 7.80 7.89 -20.88
C GLU A 36 7.48 6.41 -21.05
N HIS A 37 7.29 5.95 -22.28
CA HIS A 37 7.08 4.54 -22.58
C HIS A 37 8.30 3.68 -22.17
N ASP A 38 9.51 4.13 -22.43
CA ASP A 38 10.74 3.43 -22.02
C ASP A 38 10.88 3.36 -20.50
N LYS A 39 10.52 4.42 -19.78
CA LYS A 39 10.47 4.43 -18.30
C LYS A 39 9.44 3.41 -17.78
N VAL A 40 8.26 3.37 -18.39
CA VAL A 40 7.20 2.42 -18.03
C VAL A 40 7.64 0.97 -18.28
N LEU A 41 8.24 0.68 -19.44
CA LEU A 41 8.78 -0.65 -19.75
C LEU A 41 9.85 -1.09 -18.76
N THR A 42 10.76 -0.18 -18.40
CA THR A 42 11.81 -0.45 -17.40
C THR A 42 11.20 -0.72 -16.02
N TYR A 43 10.25 0.10 -15.58
CA TYR A 43 9.59 -0.06 -14.30
C TYR A 43 8.83 -1.40 -14.21
N PHE A 44 7.96 -1.70 -15.17
CA PHE A 44 7.21 -2.95 -15.17
C PHE A 44 8.12 -4.16 -15.42
N GLY A 45 9.18 -4.02 -16.24
CA GLY A 45 10.18 -5.06 -16.45
C GLY A 45 10.82 -5.51 -15.14
N ASN A 46 11.16 -4.56 -14.27
CA ASN A 46 11.80 -4.83 -12.98
C ASN A 46 10.82 -5.28 -11.88
N HIS A 47 9.55 -4.89 -11.95
CA HIS A 47 8.62 -5.04 -10.85
C HIS A 47 7.42 -5.96 -11.12
N HIS A 48 7.17 -6.42 -12.37
CA HIS A 48 5.99 -7.22 -12.73
C HIS A 48 5.81 -8.47 -11.86
N LYS A 49 6.90 -9.10 -11.39
CA LYS A 49 6.85 -10.26 -10.51
C LYS A 49 6.23 -9.96 -9.13
N LYS A 50 6.29 -8.69 -8.69
CA LYS A 50 5.69 -8.22 -7.43
C LYS A 50 4.25 -7.72 -7.62
N MET A 51 3.73 -7.78 -8.84
CA MET A 51 2.40 -7.26 -9.21
C MET A 51 1.43 -8.39 -9.56
N ASP A 52 1.46 -9.48 -8.80
CA ASP A 52 0.50 -10.59 -8.93
C ASP A 52 -0.78 -10.28 -8.16
N TYR A 53 -1.40 -9.16 -8.53
CA TYR A 53 -2.62 -8.69 -7.89
C TYR A 53 -3.80 -9.69 -7.96
N PRO A 54 -3.98 -10.48 -9.04
CA PRO A 54 -5.00 -11.52 -9.06
C PRO A 54 -4.86 -12.54 -7.91
N THR A 55 -3.64 -12.97 -7.62
CA THR A 55 -3.37 -13.87 -6.50
C THR A 55 -3.58 -13.17 -5.15
N TYR A 56 -3.18 -11.92 -5.02
CA TYR A 56 -3.37 -11.15 -3.79
C TYR A 56 -4.84 -10.96 -3.48
N LEU A 57 -5.67 -10.65 -4.49
CA LEU A 57 -7.13 -10.54 -4.34
C LEU A 57 -7.77 -11.86 -3.92
N ARG A 58 -7.37 -12.98 -4.53
CA ARG A 58 -7.89 -14.30 -4.16
C ARG A 58 -7.55 -14.68 -2.72
N LYS A 59 -6.40 -14.22 -2.22
CA LYS A 59 -5.98 -14.41 -0.82
C LYS A 59 -6.61 -13.41 0.15
N GLY A 60 -7.46 -12.49 -0.33
CA GLY A 60 -8.04 -11.43 0.49
C GLY A 60 -7.06 -10.35 0.91
N TRP A 61 -5.86 -10.28 0.29
CA TRP A 61 -4.89 -9.27 0.61
C TRP A 61 -5.29 -7.91 0.04
N GLN A 62 -5.09 -6.88 0.84
CA GLN A 62 -5.39 -5.52 0.43
C GLN A 62 -4.38 -5.03 -0.61
N ILE A 63 -4.89 -4.57 -1.75
CA ILE A 63 -4.08 -3.97 -2.80
C ILE A 63 -4.19 -2.45 -2.67
N GLY A 64 -3.06 -1.80 -2.40
CA GLY A 64 -2.99 -0.34 -2.30
C GLY A 64 -2.67 0.16 -0.91
N SER A 65 -2.36 1.44 -0.81
CA SER A 65 -1.91 2.11 0.42
C SER A 65 -3.05 2.49 1.37
N GLY A 66 -4.31 2.31 0.98
CA GLY A 66 -5.47 2.80 1.73
C GLY A 66 -5.53 2.33 3.19
N GLY A 67 -5.19 1.06 3.46
CA GLY A 67 -5.10 0.53 4.81
C GLY A 67 -3.97 1.15 5.63
N VAL A 68 -2.80 1.32 5.02
CA VAL A 68 -1.63 1.96 5.65
C VAL A 68 -1.90 3.44 5.90
N GLU A 69 -2.48 4.15 4.94
CA GLU A 69 -2.87 5.56 5.07
C GLU A 69 -3.90 5.75 6.18
N SER A 70 -4.91 4.88 6.25
CA SER A 70 -5.90 4.88 7.32
C SER A 70 -5.25 4.62 8.67
N ALA A 71 -4.35 3.64 8.78
CA ALA A 71 -3.62 3.35 10.01
C ALA A 71 -2.73 4.53 10.43
N CYS A 72 -1.98 5.13 9.51
CA CYS A 72 -1.19 6.34 9.79
C CYS A 72 -2.07 7.48 10.31
N LYS A 73 -3.24 7.69 9.71
CA LYS A 73 -4.17 8.72 10.17
C LYS A 73 -4.72 8.43 11.57
N THR A 74 -5.16 7.21 11.82
CA THR A 74 -5.89 6.85 13.04
C THR A 74 -4.97 6.51 14.21
N VAL A 75 -3.83 5.86 13.96
CA VAL A 75 -2.88 5.47 15.02
C VAL A 75 -1.95 6.63 15.34
N VAL A 76 -1.35 7.25 14.32
CA VAL A 76 -0.30 8.26 14.51
C VAL A 76 -0.87 9.67 14.54
N ASN A 77 -1.46 10.13 13.42
CA ASN A 77 -1.79 11.55 13.26
C ASN A 77 -2.83 12.06 14.26
N GLN A 78 -3.87 11.28 14.53
CA GLN A 78 -4.93 11.70 15.47
C GLN A 78 -4.47 11.86 16.92
N ARG A 79 -3.29 11.36 17.28
CA ARG A 79 -2.82 11.43 18.65
C ARG A 79 -1.43 12.04 18.80
N LEU A 80 -0.54 11.78 17.86
CA LEU A 80 0.86 12.22 17.97
C LEU A 80 1.16 13.49 17.19
N ASN A 81 0.32 13.85 16.20
CA ASN A 81 0.55 14.97 15.31
C ASN A 81 -0.51 16.07 15.43
N MET A 82 -1.04 16.29 16.65
CA MET A 82 -1.95 17.40 16.89
C MET A 82 -1.18 18.64 17.34
N GLY A 83 -1.71 19.82 17.06
CA GLY A 83 -1.09 21.09 17.41
C GLY A 83 -0.81 21.21 18.91
N GLY A 84 0.42 21.64 19.25
CA GLY A 84 0.86 21.84 20.65
C GLY A 84 1.37 20.58 21.37
N MET A 85 1.25 19.40 20.77
CA MET A 85 1.78 18.17 21.36
C MET A 85 3.28 18.03 21.16
N ARG A 86 3.99 17.71 22.24
CA ARG A 86 5.41 17.36 22.26
C ARG A 86 5.58 16.02 22.92
N TRP A 87 6.17 15.08 22.20
CA TRP A 87 6.39 13.72 22.66
C TRP A 87 7.89 13.42 22.75
N GLY A 88 8.31 12.83 23.87
CA GLY A 88 9.59 12.12 23.88
C GLY A 88 9.48 10.84 23.05
N VAL A 89 10.59 10.36 22.49
CA VAL A 89 10.61 9.17 21.62
C VAL A 89 9.92 7.98 22.27
N MET A 90 10.27 7.65 23.51
CA MET A 90 9.69 6.51 24.24
C MET A 90 8.19 6.68 24.51
N GLY A 91 7.76 7.89 24.88
CA GLY A 91 6.34 8.14 25.17
C GLY A 91 5.49 8.12 23.88
N GLY A 92 6.00 8.68 22.81
CA GLY A 92 5.34 8.61 21.50
C GLY A 92 5.22 7.18 20.98
N ASP A 93 6.26 6.39 21.11
CA ASP A 93 6.29 4.99 20.71
C ASP A 93 5.28 4.15 21.53
N ALA A 94 5.29 4.27 22.84
CA ALA A 94 4.33 3.59 23.71
C ALA A 94 2.87 3.93 23.37
N VAL A 95 2.56 5.20 23.13
CA VAL A 95 1.22 5.62 22.73
C VAL A 95 0.84 5.08 21.36
N ALA A 96 1.77 5.06 20.39
CA ALA A 96 1.52 4.50 19.08
C ALA A 96 1.21 2.99 19.15
N HIS A 97 1.95 2.22 19.94
CA HIS A 97 1.71 0.79 20.16
C HIS A 97 0.36 0.52 20.81
N LEU A 98 0.02 1.24 21.90
CA LEU A 98 -1.29 1.08 22.54
C LEU A 98 -2.45 1.44 21.59
N ARG A 99 -2.28 2.45 20.73
CA ARG A 99 -3.31 2.79 19.75
C ARG A 99 -3.41 1.76 18.62
N ALA A 100 -2.30 1.22 18.17
CA ALA A 100 -2.30 0.13 17.19
C ALA A 100 -3.04 -1.08 17.75
N LEU A 101 -2.74 -1.46 18.99
CA LEU A 101 -3.39 -2.55 19.70
C LEU A 101 -4.91 -2.31 19.85
N HIS A 102 -5.32 -1.12 20.29
CA HIS A 102 -6.75 -0.76 20.41
C HIS A 102 -7.50 -0.74 19.07
N ARG A 103 -6.79 -0.59 17.95
CA ARG A 103 -7.37 -0.57 16.59
C ARG A 103 -7.24 -1.90 15.88
N SER A 104 -6.66 -2.91 16.50
CA SER A 104 -6.63 -4.28 15.99
C SER A 104 -7.99 -4.95 16.19
N ASP A 105 -8.41 -5.75 15.21
CA ASP A 105 -9.74 -6.38 15.18
C ASP A 105 -9.77 -7.78 15.86
N ASP A 106 -8.67 -8.21 16.49
CA ASP A 106 -8.45 -9.61 16.92
C ASP A 106 -8.53 -9.79 18.45
N ASP A 107 -9.39 -9.11 19.16
CA ASP A 107 -9.53 -9.16 20.64
C ASP A 107 -8.20 -8.94 21.40
N GLN A 108 -7.17 -8.45 20.70
CA GLN A 108 -5.82 -8.25 21.25
C GLN A 108 -5.79 -7.22 22.37
N TRP A 109 -6.69 -6.24 22.32
CA TRP A 109 -6.83 -5.24 23.35
C TRP A 109 -7.26 -5.85 24.69
N ASP A 110 -8.27 -6.69 24.68
CA ASP A 110 -8.79 -7.33 25.89
C ASP A 110 -7.81 -8.37 26.42
N ALA A 111 -7.18 -9.15 25.52
CA ALA A 111 -6.13 -10.09 25.89
C ALA A 111 -4.92 -9.40 26.56
N PHE A 112 -4.51 -8.24 26.04
CA PHE A 112 -3.42 -7.45 26.64
C PHE A 112 -3.77 -7.01 28.06
N TRP A 113 -4.96 -6.47 28.28
CA TRP A 113 -5.37 -6.02 29.61
C TRP A 113 -5.59 -7.16 30.59
N CYS A 114 -6.15 -8.29 30.14
CA CYS A 114 -6.22 -9.51 30.97
C CYS A 114 -4.83 -9.95 31.43
N TYR A 115 -3.82 -9.92 30.55
CA TYR A 115 -2.45 -10.24 30.91
C TYR A 115 -1.85 -9.24 31.90
N VAL A 116 -1.97 -7.95 31.65
CA VAL A 116 -1.43 -6.87 32.53
C VAL A 116 -2.07 -6.90 33.91
N MET A 117 -3.36 -7.19 34.01
CA MET A 117 -4.08 -7.23 35.29
C MET A 117 -3.85 -8.53 36.10
N SER A 118 -3.30 -9.56 35.46
CA SER A 118 -2.97 -10.85 36.09
C SER A 118 -1.50 -10.97 36.54
N ALA A 119 -0.68 -9.97 36.21
CA ALA A 119 0.75 -9.91 36.56
C ALA A 119 0.99 -9.11 37.83
#